data_fdbdb8bd569e2bda8bd251e418718a32
#
_entry.id   fdbdb8bd569e2bda8bd251e418718a32
#
_cell.length_a   1.000
_cell.length_b   1.000
_cell.length_c   1.000
_cell.angle_alpha   90.00
_cell.angle_beta   90.00
_cell.angle_gamma   90.00
#
_symmetry.space_group_name_H-M   'P 1'
#
loop_
_entity.id
_entity.type
_entity.pdbx_description
1 polymer ?
#
loop_
_entity_poly.entity_id
_entity_poly.type
_entity_poly.pdbx_seq_one_letter_code
_entity_poly.pdbx_strand_id
1 'polypeptide(L)'
;MRSYHKEKLEKRIREALSQILVYEIEDPRLQSCLINRVVCTRDFRIAKVYVSFFGGTDAEKNGLQALRSASKFLQSHLASKIQVRYVPLLSFFLEKDPEEKLESLKRLHQVLENERSAKGEEDSSRIPNEEKIEDSL
;
A
#
# COMPACT_ATOMS: atom_id res chain seq x y z
N MET A 1 -13.29 15.96 -15.94
CA MET A 1 -13.37 16.74 -14.83
C MET A 1 -13.60 16.02 -13.58
N ARG A 2 -14.66 15.24 -13.50
CA ARG A 2 -14.85 14.45 -12.33
C ARG A 2 -13.69 13.56 -12.06
N SER A 3 -13.15 12.90 -13.06
CA SER A 3 -12.04 12.01 -12.83
C SER A 3 -10.79 12.79 -12.41
N TYR A 4 -10.64 13.99 -12.91
CA TYR A 4 -9.53 14.83 -12.49
C TYR A 4 -9.65 15.19 -11.01
N HIS A 5 -10.85 15.57 -10.59
CA HIS A 5 -11.07 15.90 -9.18
C HIS A 5 -10.90 14.69 -8.29
N LYS A 6 -11.34 13.55 -8.76
CA LYS A 6 -11.22 12.32 -8.00
C LYS A 6 -9.75 11.96 -7.80
N GLU A 7 -8.99 12.01 -8.87
CA GLU A 7 -7.56 11.68 -8.80
C GLU A 7 -6.80 12.65 -7.92
N LYS A 8 -7.16 13.91 -8.00
CA LYS A 8 -6.52 14.92 -7.19
C LYS A 8 -6.80 14.69 -5.71
N LEU A 9 -8.03 14.36 -5.38
CA LEU A 9 -8.41 14.07 -4.00
C LEU A 9 -7.70 12.82 -3.51
N GLU A 10 -7.65 11.79 -4.33
CA GLU A 10 -6.98 10.55 -3.95
C GLU A 10 -5.51 10.80 -3.64
N LYS A 11 -4.86 11.62 -4.46
CA LYS A 11 -3.47 11.95 -4.24
C LYS A 11 -3.28 12.73 -2.95
N ARG A 12 -4.15 13.69 -2.69
CA ARG A 12 -4.06 14.49 -1.47
C ARG A 12 -4.27 13.64 -0.24
N ILE A 13 -5.22 12.72 -0.29
CA ILE A 13 -5.45 11.81 0.82
C ILE A 13 -4.22 10.95 1.05
N ARG A 14 -3.66 10.40 -0.01
CA ARG A 14 -2.47 9.55 0.11
C ARG A 14 -1.32 10.30 0.75
N GLU A 15 -1.08 11.51 0.28
CA GLU A 15 0.03 12.31 0.81
C GLU A 15 -0.21 12.70 2.26
N ALA A 16 -1.43 13.07 2.58
CA ALA A 16 -1.76 13.48 3.94
C ALA A 16 -1.65 12.31 4.91
N LEU A 17 -2.17 11.15 4.52
CA LEU A 17 -2.08 9.97 5.38
C LEU A 17 -0.63 9.55 5.58
N SER A 18 0.17 9.63 4.54
CA SER A 18 1.58 9.28 4.66
C SER A 18 2.27 10.19 5.66
N GLN A 19 1.96 11.47 5.63
CA GLN A 19 2.53 12.41 6.59
C GLN A 19 2.07 12.11 8.01
N ILE A 20 0.79 11.80 8.17
CA ILE A 20 0.27 11.49 9.50
C ILE A 20 0.98 10.27 10.07
N LEU A 21 1.17 9.25 9.26
CA LEU A 21 1.82 8.03 9.72
C LEU A 21 3.27 8.26 10.10
N VAL A 22 3.93 9.16 9.41
CA VAL A 22 5.34 9.43 9.71
C VAL A 22 5.50 10.35 10.91
N TYR A 23 4.69 11.39 10.98
CA TYR A 23 4.97 12.46 11.95
C TYR A 23 4.01 12.55 13.13
N GLU A 24 2.84 11.98 13.03
CA GLU A 24 1.81 12.24 14.02
C GLU A 24 1.33 11.03 14.78
N ILE A 25 1.80 9.85 14.43
CA ILE A 25 1.37 8.66 15.12
C ILE A 25 2.60 7.89 15.57
N GLU A 26 2.57 7.43 16.81
CA GLU A 26 3.72 6.72 17.36
C GLU A 26 3.30 5.31 17.70
N ASP A 27 3.14 4.50 16.68
CA ASP A 27 2.79 3.10 16.87
C ASP A 27 3.84 2.28 16.12
N PRO A 28 4.62 1.47 16.83
CA PRO A 28 5.67 0.70 16.16
C PRO A 28 5.12 -0.21 15.07
N ARG A 29 3.87 -0.64 15.18
CA ARG A 29 3.27 -1.52 14.19
C ARG A 29 3.04 -0.79 12.86
N LEU A 30 3.07 0.54 12.87
CA LEU A 30 2.83 1.34 11.68
C LEU A 30 4.10 1.89 11.05
N GLN A 31 5.24 1.59 11.63
CA GLN A 31 6.49 2.16 11.12
C GLN A 31 6.86 1.64 9.74
N SER A 32 6.46 0.43 9.42
CA SER A 32 6.75 -0.13 8.11
C SER A 32 5.58 0.01 7.14
N CYS A 33 4.58 0.79 7.52
CA CYS A 33 3.39 0.94 6.69
C CYS A 33 3.67 1.80 5.48
N LEU A 34 3.30 1.32 4.32
CA LEU A 34 3.43 2.06 3.10
C LEU A 34 2.04 2.19 2.49
N ILE A 35 1.64 3.43 2.19
CA ILE A 35 0.37 3.66 1.53
C ILE A 35 0.61 3.62 0.03
N ASN A 36 0.12 2.57 -0.60
CA ASN A 36 0.39 2.35 -2.01
C ASN A 36 -0.50 3.19 -2.90
N ARG A 37 -1.77 3.22 -2.60
CA ARG A 37 -2.69 3.99 -3.39
C ARG A 37 -3.98 4.21 -2.63
N VAL A 38 -4.73 5.20 -3.08
CA VAL A 38 -6.03 5.52 -2.52
C VAL A 38 -7.01 5.59 -3.68
N VAL A 39 -8.13 4.91 -3.55
CA VAL A 39 -9.16 4.90 -4.57
C VAL A 39 -10.48 5.30 -3.93
N CYS A 40 -11.02 6.43 -4.34
CA CYS A 40 -12.30 6.88 -3.82
C CYS A 40 -13.45 6.26 -4.60
N THR A 41 -14.55 6.00 -3.92
CA THR A 41 -15.75 5.57 -4.61
C THR A 41 -16.30 6.72 -5.42
N ARG A 42 -17.18 6.40 -6.35
CA ARG A 42 -17.73 7.38 -7.26
C ARG A 42 -18.42 8.53 -6.55
N ASP A 43 -19.10 8.23 -5.48
CA ASP A 43 -19.81 9.24 -4.72
C ASP A 43 -18.95 9.89 -3.64
N PHE A 44 -17.66 9.58 -3.62
CA PHE A 44 -16.69 10.14 -2.66
C PHE A 44 -17.03 9.86 -1.20
N ARG A 45 -17.80 8.83 -0.94
CA ARG A 45 -18.12 8.49 0.44
C ARG A 45 -17.07 7.65 1.11
N ILE A 46 -16.37 6.83 0.34
CA ILE A 46 -15.37 5.92 0.88
C ILE A 46 -14.08 6.09 0.12
N ALA A 47 -12.99 6.17 0.87
CA ALA A 47 -11.65 6.16 0.30
C ALA A 47 -11.02 4.83 0.67
N LYS A 48 -10.79 4.00 -0.33
CA LYS A 48 -10.13 2.72 -0.14
C LYS A 48 -8.64 2.93 -0.14
N VAL A 49 -8.02 2.61 0.96
CA VAL A 49 -6.58 2.85 1.16
C VAL A 49 -5.89 1.50 1.11
N TYR A 50 -5.04 1.32 0.12
CA TYR A 50 -4.33 0.07 -0.07
C TYR A 50 -2.93 0.21 0.50
N VAL A 51 -2.60 -0.66 1.44
CA VAL A 51 -1.37 -0.54 2.21
C VAL A 51 -0.58 -1.83 2.17
N SER A 52 0.70 -1.71 2.41
CA SER A 52 1.56 -2.86 2.60
C SER A 52 2.50 -2.59 3.78
N PHE A 53 3.07 -3.66 4.30
CA PHE A 53 3.97 -3.58 5.44
C PHE A 53 5.19 -4.43 5.16
N PHE A 54 6.33 -3.97 5.63
CA PHE A 54 7.55 -4.77 5.57
C PHE A 54 7.61 -5.63 6.82
N GLY A 55 8.15 -6.82 6.68
CA GLY A 55 8.36 -7.68 7.84
C GLY A 55 7.54 -8.95 7.87
N GLY A 56 6.84 -9.24 6.78
CA GLY A 56 6.16 -10.52 6.66
C GLY A 56 4.74 -10.52 7.16
N THR A 57 4.18 -11.70 7.28
CA THR A 57 2.77 -11.88 7.57
C THR A 57 2.34 -11.30 8.90
N ASP A 58 3.18 -11.47 9.92
CA ASP A 58 2.84 -10.93 11.24
C ASP A 58 2.81 -9.42 11.23
N ALA A 59 3.77 -8.81 10.54
CA ALA A 59 3.80 -7.36 10.43
C ALA A 59 2.58 -6.86 9.69
N GLU A 60 2.16 -7.56 8.65
CA GLU A 60 0.97 -7.20 7.90
C GLU A 60 -0.28 -7.25 8.76
N LYS A 61 -0.41 -8.33 9.50
CA LYS A 61 -1.57 -8.52 10.35
C LYS A 61 -1.64 -7.47 11.45
N ASN A 62 -0.53 -7.28 12.13
CA ASN A 62 -0.46 -6.33 13.23
C ASN A 62 -0.61 -4.90 12.74
N GLY A 63 -0.01 -4.60 11.60
CA GLY A 63 -0.09 -3.27 11.03
C GLY A 63 -1.50 -2.91 10.59
N LEU A 64 -2.19 -3.84 9.94
CA LEU A 64 -3.55 -3.60 9.52
C LEU A 64 -4.46 -3.39 10.72
N GLN A 65 -4.26 -4.19 11.76
CA GLN A 65 -5.02 -4.01 12.98
C GLN A 65 -4.75 -2.64 13.61
N ALA A 66 -3.49 -2.21 13.58
CA ALA A 66 -3.14 -0.91 14.12
C ALA A 66 -3.81 0.22 13.33
N LEU A 67 -3.87 0.10 12.01
CA LEU A 67 -4.55 1.09 11.19
C LEU A 67 -6.03 1.17 11.55
N ARG A 68 -6.65 0.02 11.72
CA ARG A 68 -8.06 -0.01 12.06
C ARG A 68 -8.33 0.55 13.44
N SER A 69 -7.44 0.29 14.38
CA SER A 69 -7.56 0.86 15.71
C SER A 69 -7.38 2.37 15.70
N ALA A 70 -6.54 2.86 14.80
CA ALA A 70 -6.26 4.29 14.71
C ALA A 70 -7.18 5.02 13.74
N SER A 71 -8.22 4.37 13.24
CA SER A 71 -8.96 4.94 12.13
C SER A 71 -9.63 6.26 12.48
N LYS A 72 -10.13 6.42 13.69
CA LYS A 72 -10.73 7.70 14.09
C LYS A 72 -9.71 8.81 14.14
N PHE A 73 -8.55 8.50 14.68
CA PHE A 73 -7.45 9.46 14.73
C PHE A 73 -7.05 9.87 13.32
N LEU A 74 -6.89 8.88 12.44
CA LEU A 74 -6.51 9.16 11.07
C LEU A 74 -7.56 9.96 10.34
N GLN A 75 -8.82 9.62 10.56
CA GLN A 75 -9.93 10.33 9.92
C GLN A 75 -9.95 11.79 10.34
N SER A 76 -9.78 12.04 11.62
CA SER A 76 -9.81 13.38 12.17
C SER A 76 -8.64 14.21 11.67
N HIS A 77 -7.45 13.65 11.68
CA HIS A 77 -6.27 14.38 11.23
C HIS A 77 -6.29 14.62 9.73
N LEU A 78 -6.84 13.66 8.99
CA LEU A 78 -6.99 13.83 7.57
C LEU A 78 -7.92 15.00 7.28
N ALA A 79 -9.01 15.11 8.02
CA ALA A 79 -9.96 16.18 7.81
C ALA A 79 -9.30 17.55 7.96
N SER A 80 -8.40 17.68 8.93
CA SER A 80 -7.76 18.98 9.13
C SER A 80 -6.68 19.26 8.09
N LYS A 81 -6.18 18.23 7.41
CA LYS A 81 -5.12 18.47 6.43
C LYS A 81 -5.62 18.75 5.02
N ILE A 82 -6.71 18.13 4.60
CA ILE A 82 -7.11 18.24 3.21
C ILE A 82 -8.21 19.25 2.93
N GLN A 83 -8.84 19.78 3.93
CA GLN A 83 -9.76 20.89 3.77
C GLN A 83 -10.78 20.69 2.65
N VAL A 84 -11.55 19.62 2.73
CA VAL A 84 -12.68 19.42 1.85
C VAL A 84 -13.93 19.42 2.69
N ARG A 85 -15.06 19.64 2.06
CA ARG A 85 -16.30 19.72 2.80
C ARG A 85 -16.63 18.41 3.49
N TYR A 86 -16.50 17.32 2.76
CA TYR A 86 -16.75 16.00 3.32
C TYR A 86 -15.55 15.14 3.06
N VAL A 87 -15.01 14.56 4.11
CA VAL A 87 -13.88 13.67 4.00
C VAL A 87 -14.40 12.26 3.84
N PRO A 88 -13.98 11.55 2.80
CA PRO A 88 -14.43 10.17 2.64
C PRO A 88 -14.03 9.32 3.83
N LEU A 89 -14.84 8.34 4.14
CA LEU A 89 -14.53 7.41 5.20
C LEU A 89 -13.41 6.50 4.76
N LEU A 90 -12.39 6.39 5.59
CA LEU A 90 -11.24 5.57 5.24
C LEU A 90 -11.54 4.09 5.45
N SER A 91 -11.14 3.29 4.49
CA SER A 91 -11.27 1.84 4.56
C SER A 91 -9.94 1.25 4.13
N PHE A 92 -9.33 0.45 4.99
CA PHE A 92 -7.96 -0.03 4.75
C PHE A 92 -7.96 -1.46 4.24
N PHE A 93 -7.17 -1.69 3.21
CA PHE A 93 -7.01 -3.00 2.62
C PHE A 93 -5.54 -3.33 2.51
N LEU A 94 -5.20 -4.54 2.89
CA LEU A 94 -3.84 -5.00 2.73
C LEU A 94 -3.61 -5.39 1.27
N GLU A 95 -2.48 -4.98 0.75
CA GLU A 95 -2.13 -5.26 -0.62
C GLU A 95 -0.68 -5.65 -0.66
N LYS A 96 -0.34 -6.62 -1.49
CA LYS A 96 1.07 -6.86 -1.71
C LYS A 96 1.64 -5.62 -2.31
N ASP A 97 2.78 -5.20 -1.79
CA ASP A 97 3.45 -3.99 -2.24
C ASP A 97 3.52 -4.01 -3.77
N PRO A 98 2.91 -3.04 -4.46
CA PRO A 98 2.98 -3.02 -5.92
C PRO A 98 4.40 -2.95 -6.44
N GLU A 99 5.26 -2.25 -5.73
CA GLU A 99 6.65 -2.21 -6.12
C GLU A 99 7.32 -3.56 -5.97
N GLU A 100 7.02 -4.22 -4.89
CA GLU A 100 7.55 -5.54 -4.64
C GLU A 100 7.06 -6.51 -5.70
N LYS A 101 5.79 -6.41 -6.05
CA LYS A 101 5.24 -7.22 -7.09
C LYS A 101 5.94 -6.95 -8.41
N LEU A 102 6.12 -5.69 -8.71
CA LEU A 102 6.79 -5.29 -9.92
C LEU A 102 8.23 -5.76 -9.92
N GLU A 103 8.90 -5.63 -8.80
CA GLU A 103 10.26 -6.11 -8.66
C GLU A 103 10.34 -7.62 -8.83
N SER A 104 9.37 -8.32 -8.27
CA SER A 104 9.32 -9.75 -8.43
C SER A 104 9.13 -10.14 -9.88
N LEU A 105 8.27 -9.42 -10.59
CA LEU A 105 8.07 -9.67 -12.01
C LEU A 105 9.32 -9.36 -12.81
N LYS A 106 9.98 -8.29 -12.46
CA LYS A 106 11.22 -7.92 -13.14
C LYS A 106 12.31 -8.97 -12.91
N ARG A 107 12.42 -9.44 -11.68
CA ARG A 107 13.39 -10.46 -11.37
C ARG A 107 13.09 -11.75 -12.11
N LEU A 108 11.81 -12.12 -12.17
CA LEU A 108 11.42 -13.31 -12.92
C LEU A 108 11.75 -13.16 -14.39
N HIS A 109 11.44 -12.02 -14.96
CA HIS A 109 11.75 -11.73 -16.34
C HIS A 109 13.24 -11.87 -16.58
N GLN A 110 14.03 -11.31 -15.69
CA GLN A 110 15.47 -11.36 -15.81
C GLN A 110 16.01 -12.77 -15.70
N VAL A 111 15.47 -13.55 -14.78
CA VAL A 111 15.89 -14.92 -14.63
C VAL A 111 15.57 -15.71 -15.91
N LEU A 112 14.38 -15.52 -16.45
CA LEU A 112 14.01 -16.21 -17.67
C LEU A 112 14.88 -15.80 -18.83
N GLU A 113 15.21 -14.53 -18.92
CA GLU A 113 16.07 -14.07 -19.99
C GLU A 113 17.50 -14.55 -19.83
N ASN A 114 17.97 -14.56 -18.62
CA ASN A 114 19.32 -15.06 -18.35
C ASN A 114 19.41 -16.54 -18.67
N GLU A 115 18.38 -17.28 -18.33
CA GLU A 115 18.35 -18.69 -18.66
C GLU A 115 18.34 -18.93 -20.14
N ARG A 116 17.62 -18.07 -20.85
CA ARG A 116 17.58 -18.20 -22.30
C ARG A 116 18.91 -17.87 -22.92
N SER A 117 19.54 -16.84 -22.43
CA SER A 117 20.78 -16.46 -23.07
C SER A 117 21.96 -17.21 -22.52
N ALA A 118 22.10 -17.29 -21.24
CA ALA A 118 23.28 -17.92 -20.72
C ALA A 118 23.02 -18.79 -19.59
N LYS A 119 21.88 -18.80 -19.16
CA LYS A 119 21.59 -19.63 -18.15
C LYS A 119 22.22 -19.28 -16.94
N GLY A 120 22.22 -18.41 -16.52
CA GLY A 120 22.84 -18.01 -15.56
C GLY A 120 22.41 -18.05 -14.30
N GLU A 121 22.06 -17.46 -13.63
CA GLU A 121 21.88 -17.28 -12.55
C GLU A 121 20.76 -17.31 -11.94
N GLU A 122 20.42 -17.21 -11.06
CA GLU A 122 19.33 -17.28 -10.52
C GLU A 122 19.19 -16.81 -9.32
N ASP A 123 18.62 -16.65 -8.84
CA ASP A 123 18.54 -16.05 -7.82
C ASP A 123 17.62 -16.38 -6.98
N SER A 124 17.34 -16.79 -6.62
CA SER A 124 16.49 -17.17 -5.96
C SER A 124 15.94 -16.65 -4.94
N SER A 125 15.88 -16.53 -4.54
CA SER A 125 15.36 -16.12 -3.60
C SER A 125 14.21 -15.73 -3.53
N ARG A 126 14.06 -16.39 -4.04
CA ARG A 126 13.11 -16.11 -4.11
C ARG A 126 12.06 -16.61 -4.35
N ILE A 127 11.85 -17.25 -4.62
CA ILE A 127 10.82 -17.45 -4.94
C ILE A 127 9.99 -17.93 -4.50
N PRO A 128 9.80 -18.12 -4.46
CA PRO A 128 8.95 -18.15 -4.06
C PRO A 128 8.06 -18.23 -3.59
N ASN A 129 8.03 -18.51 -3.65
CA ASN A 129 7.43 -18.07 -3.25
C ASN A 129 6.56 -18.05 -3.10
N GLU A 130 6.60 -18.31 -3.36
CA GLU A 130 6.13 -17.80 -3.42
C GLU A 130 5.28 -17.81 -3.24
N GLU A 131 5.28 -18.41 -3.36
CA GLU A 131 4.88 -17.97 -3.35
C GLU A 131 4.31 -17.65 -3.36
N LYS A 132 4.69 -18.17 -3.71
CA LYS A 132 4.50 -17.46 -3.99
C LYS A 132 3.82 -17.21 -4.33
N ILE A 133 4.19 -17.71 -4.94
CA ILE A 133 3.69 -17.14 -5.53
C ILE A 133 2.65 -17.34 -5.48
N GLU A 134 2.36 -17.67 -5.31
CA GLU A 134 1.75 -17.38 -5.26
C GLU A 134 0.98 -17.20 -4.89
N ASP A 135 0.93 -17.75 -4.96
CA ASP A 135 0.53 -17.19 -4.83
C ASP A 135 0.30 -16.90 -4.93
N SER A 136 0.64 -17.13 -5.39
CA SER A 136 0.94 -16.49 -5.66
C SER A 136 1.13 -16.31 -6.06
N LEU A 137 1.32 -16.69 -6.73
CA LEU A 137 1.71 -16.26 -7.24
C LEU A 137 1.58 -16.14 -7.39
#